data_7c05e8f821e9e2b8b44a15d5cf439c1a
#
_entry.id   7c05e8f821e9e2b8b44a15d5cf439c1a
#
_cell.length_a   1.000
_cell.length_b   1.000
_cell.length_c   1.000
_cell.angle_alpha   90.00
_cell.angle_beta   90.00
_cell.angle_gamma   90.00
#
_symmetry.space_group_name_H-M   'P 1'
#
loop_
_entity.id
_entity.type
_entity.pdbx_description
1 polymer ?
#
loop_
_entity_poly.entity_id
_entity_poly.type
_entity_poly.pdbx_seq_one_letter_code
_entity_poly.pdbx_strand_id
1 'polypeptide(L)'
;MRPFVLLTLISLAAGPAVAQEAHREILAAKFQEALGEIAWEVPGVMGISVIDIAGNATFGVNDTLVFPQGSAIKVSILVAMYVRQARGEMDVDQSVPITAADRVGGSGYLTHFGDGTSSLSLHDLAILMITVSDNMATNMLIDRVGMENVTAIMAELGLPNIKLQRKMIRQEQSARGNENLATPAQAAQLMARILACDLPMSTDACRAMQDIIAIPHEGPIQAATPGPVRVLQKTGSIAGVRTSWGVADLEGRPYALAVMGNYGETNEISDEIQRVAALSYWYFSRLAGATDYGTRVPVELLDRIRNR
;
A
#
# COMPACT_ATOMS: atom_id res chain seq x y z
N MET A 1 -28.27 48.61 -49.56
CA MET A 1 -26.98 47.96 -49.42
C MET A 1 -26.93 47.39 -47.99
N ARG A 2 -27.02 46.08 -47.85
CA ARG A 2 -26.88 45.39 -46.54
C ARG A 2 -25.44 44.85 -46.43
N PRO A 3 -24.70 45.06 -45.34
CA PRO A 3 -23.37 44.50 -45.21
C PRO A 3 -23.47 42.99 -44.93
N PHE A 4 -22.75 42.20 -45.70
CA PHE A 4 -22.50 40.78 -45.46
C PHE A 4 -21.43 40.70 -44.35
N VAL A 5 -21.83 40.16 -43.20
CA VAL A 5 -20.86 39.80 -42.13
C VAL A 5 -20.33 38.41 -42.44
N LEU A 6 -19.08 38.35 -42.85
CA LEU A 6 -18.34 37.09 -43.05
C LEU A 6 -17.96 36.51 -41.68
N LEU A 7 -18.70 35.53 -41.19
CA LEU A 7 -18.32 34.77 -40.00
C LEU A 7 -17.16 33.83 -40.38
N THR A 8 -15.93 34.19 -40.03
CA THR A 8 -14.78 33.31 -40.16
C THR A 8 -14.86 32.31 -39.00
N LEU A 9 -15.26 31.07 -39.26
CA LEU A 9 -15.11 29.93 -38.35
C LEU A 9 -13.61 29.67 -38.21
N ILE A 10 -13.03 30.09 -37.09
CA ILE A 10 -11.68 29.64 -36.66
C ILE A 10 -11.88 28.24 -36.09
N SER A 11 -11.64 27.21 -36.89
CA SER A 11 -11.46 25.85 -36.40
C SER A 11 -10.15 25.82 -35.65
N LEU A 12 -10.20 25.89 -34.31
CA LEU A 12 -9.04 25.52 -33.48
C LEU A 12 -8.78 24.03 -33.74
N ALA A 13 -7.82 23.73 -34.62
CA ALA A 13 -7.25 22.42 -34.69
C ALA A 13 -6.57 22.17 -33.33
N ALA A 14 -7.14 21.28 -32.50
CA ALA A 14 -6.48 20.83 -31.29
C ALA A 14 -5.09 20.32 -31.67
N GLY A 15 -4.05 20.95 -31.12
CA GLY A 15 -2.66 20.55 -31.40
C GLY A 15 -2.39 19.10 -30.90
N PRO A 16 -1.33 18.46 -31.36
CA PRO A 16 -1.03 17.05 -31.02
C PRO A 16 -0.99 16.77 -29.51
N ALA A 17 -0.59 17.74 -28.68
CA ALA A 17 -0.60 17.61 -27.22
C ALA A 17 -2.00 17.42 -26.62
N VAL A 18 -3.03 18.07 -27.16
CA VAL A 18 -4.44 17.94 -26.69
C VAL A 18 -5.01 16.59 -27.05
N ALA A 19 -4.70 16.07 -28.24
CA ALA A 19 -5.13 14.73 -28.64
C ALA A 19 -4.51 13.61 -27.78
N GLN A 20 -3.29 13.81 -27.33
CA GLN A 20 -2.54 12.90 -26.48
C GLN A 20 -3.12 12.83 -25.06
N GLU A 21 -3.44 13.98 -24.48
CA GLU A 21 -4.06 14.07 -23.15
C GLU A 21 -5.40 13.36 -23.16
N ALA A 22 -6.22 13.53 -24.21
CA ALA A 22 -7.50 12.84 -24.36
C ALA A 22 -7.39 11.30 -24.36
N HIS A 23 -6.37 10.70 -24.96
CA HIS A 23 -6.17 9.24 -24.91
C HIS A 23 -5.88 8.75 -23.49
N ARG A 24 -5.07 9.49 -22.73
CA ARG A 24 -4.75 9.15 -21.33
C ARG A 24 -5.96 9.33 -20.42
N GLU A 25 -6.75 10.38 -20.63
CA GLU A 25 -8.00 10.61 -19.92
C GLU A 25 -9.01 9.47 -20.14
N ILE A 26 -9.20 9.02 -21.40
CA ILE A 26 -10.07 7.89 -21.71
C ILE A 26 -9.57 6.61 -21.03
N LEU A 27 -8.26 6.36 -21.04
CA LEU A 27 -7.69 5.19 -20.39
C LEU A 27 -7.85 5.25 -18.87
N ALA A 28 -7.67 6.43 -18.27
CA ALA A 28 -7.87 6.67 -16.84
C ALA A 28 -9.35 6.49 -16.45
N ALA A 29 -10.27 7.02 -17.25
CA ALA A 29 -11.71 6.86 -17.02
C ALA A 29 -12.15 5.38 -17.05
N LYS A 30 -11.65 4.61 -18.02
CA LYS A 30 -11.90 3.17 -18.10
C LYS A 30 -11.32 2.40 -16.92
N PHE A 31 -10.14 2.80 -16.44
CA PHE A 31 -9.53 2.19 -15.26
C PHE A 31 -10.36 2.47 -14.02
N GLN A 32 -10.80 3.72 -13.82
CA GLN A 32 -11.68 4.11 -12.71
C GLN A 32 -13.03 3.36 -12.75
N GLU A 33 -13.64 3.24 -13.92
CA GLU A 33 -14.90 2.51 -14.11
C GLU A 33 -14.73 1.02 -13.74
N ALA A 34 -13.69 0.37 -14.24
CA ALA A 34 -13.41 -1.04 -13.95
C ALA A 34 -13.12 -1.30 -12.47
N LEU A 35 -12.47 -0.38 -11.75
CA LEU A 35 -12.33 -0.46 -10.29
C LEU A 35 -13.70 -0.40 -9.59
N GLY A 36 -14.60 0.45 -10.08
CA GLY A 36 -15.98 0.56 -9.58
C GLY A 36 -16.79 -0.72 -9.80
N GLU A 37 -16.68 -1.35 -10.98
CA GLU A 37 -17.33 -2.61 -11.29
C GLU A 37 -16.84 -3.73 -10.35
N ILE A 38 -15.52 -3.89 -10.19
CA ILE A 38 -14.95 -4.88 -9.27
C ILE A 38 -15.46 -4.67 -7.84
N ALA A 39 -15.46 -3.44 -7.35
CA ALA A 39 -15.92 -3.14 -6.00
C ALA A 39 -17.42 -3.42 -5.79
N TRP A 40 -18.21 -3.29 -6.85
CA TRP A 40 -19.65 -3.55 -6.83
C TRP A 40 -19.99 -5.06 -6.88
N GLU A 41 -19.18 -5.86 -7.57
CA GLU A 41 -19.40 -7.31 -7.70
C GLU A 41 -19.14 -8.07 -6.40
N VAL A 42 -18.36 -7.53 -5.46
CA VAL A 42 -18.10 -8.16 -4.16
C VAL A 42 -19.39 -8.24 -3.33
N PRO A 43 -19.80 -9.42 -2.88
CA PRO A 43 -20.91 -9.55 -1.93
C PRO A 43 -20.45 -9.09 -0.54
N GLY A 44 -20.39 -7.78 -0.34
CA GLY A 44 -19.87 -7.10 0.83
C GLY A 44 -19.60 -5.64 0.55
N VAL A 45 -18.63 -5.05 1.22
CA VAL A 45 -18.19 -3.67 0.99
C VAL A 45 -16.70 -3.68 0.67
N MET A 46 -16.33 -3.14 -0.49
CA MET A 46 -14.94 -2.98 -0.89
C MET A 46 -14.56 -1.50 -1.02
N GLY A 47 -13.40 -1.15 -0.49
CA GLY A 47 -12.75 0.14 -0.66
C GLY A 47 -11.42 -0.04 -1.39
N ILE A 48 -11.16 0.81 -2.36
CA ILE A 48 -9.97 0.78 -3.23
C ILE A 48 -9.38 2.18 -3.30
N SER A 49 -8.07 2.28 -3.20
CA SER A 49 -7.31 3.48 -3.56
C SER A 49 -6.06 3.09 -4.34
N VAL A 50 -5.86 3.70 -5.50
CA VAL A 50 -4.68 3.50 -6.35
C VAL A 50 -4.06 4.86 -6.67
N ILE A 51 -2.77 5.02 -6.39
CA ILE A 51 -2.01 6.26 -6.61
C ILE A 51 -0.98 6.04 -7.71
N ASP A 52 -1.08 6.82 -8.76
CA ASP A 52 -0.03 6.98 -9.77
C ASP A 52 1.06 7.91 -9.23
N ILE A 53 2.15 7.34 -8.75
CA ILE A 53 3.21 8.12 -8.08
C ILE A 53 3.92 9.06 -9.07
N ALA A 54 4.11 8.63 -10.31
CA ALA A 54 4.77 9.45 -11.34
C ALA A 54 3.85 10.49 -11.96
N GLY A 55 2.54 10.18 -12.10
CA GLY A 55 1.56 11.04 -12.75
C GLY A 55 0.71 11.88 -11.79
N ASN A 56 0.87 11.72 -10.48
CA ASN A 56 0.10 12.41 -9.44
C ASN A 56 -1.43 12.22 -9.55
N ALA A 57 -1.89 11.14 -10.19
CA ALA A 57 -3.31 10.81 -10.27
C ALA A 57 -3.69 9.82 -9.16
N THR A 58 -4.93 9.94 -8.67
CA THR A 58 -5.50 9.00 -7.69
C THR A 58 -6.82 8.48 -8.21
N PHE A 59 -7.01 7.18 -8.08
CA PHE A 59 -8.24 6.46 -8.42
C PHE A 59 -8.80 5.86 -7.14
N GLY A 60 -10.06 6.12 -6.85
CA GLY A 60 -10.68 5.72 -5.59
C GLY A 60 -12.09 5.18 -5.76
N VAL A 61 -12.43 4.14 -4.99
CA VAL A 61 -13.79 3.64 -4.79
C VAL A 61 -13.96 3.41 -3.29
N ASN A 62 -14.92 4.08 -2.67
CA ASN A 62 -15.12 4.00 -1.21
C ASN A 62 -13.83 4.25 -0.40
N ASP A 63 -12.88 4.99 -0.94
CA ASP A 63 -11.51 5.10 -0.47
C ASP A 63 -11.35 5.88 0.84
N THR A 64 -12.38 6.64 1.24
CA THR A 64 -12.46 7.37 2.51
C THR A 64 -13.18 6.59 3.61
N LEU A 65 -13.80 5.46 3.31
CA LEU A 65 -14.45 4.61 4.31
C LEU A 65 -13.39 3.93 5.20
N VAL A 66 -13.74 3.76 6.46
CA VAL A 66 -12.86 3.12 7.45
C VAL A 66 -13.11 1.61 7.47
N PHE A 67 -12.02 0.84 7.38
CA PHE A 67 -12.05 -0.62 7.40
C PHE A 67 -11.18 -1.19 8.52
N PRO A 68 -11.55 -2.35 9.11
CA PRO A 68 -10.65 -3.14 9.93
C PRO A 68 -9.48 -3.67 9.10
N GLN A 69 -8.27 -3.71 9.66
CA GLN A 69 -7.06 -3.94 8.87
C GLN A 69 -6.45 -5.34 8.98
N GLY A 70 -6.82 -6.10 10.01
CA GLY A 70 -6.07 -7.33 10.28
C GLY A 70 -4.57 -7.04 10.35
N SER A 71 -3.76 -7.87 9.69
CA SER A 71 -2.30 -7.75 9.73
C SER A 71 -1.72 -6.66 8.82
N ALA A 72 -2.49 -6.02 7.94
CA ALA A 72 -1.96 -4.93 7.11
C ALA A 72 -1.51 -3.73 7.95
N ILE A 73 -2.10 -3.52 9.14
CA ILE A 73 -1.69 -2.50 10.09
C ILE A 73 -0.22 -2.60 10.51
N LYS A 74 0.44 -3.75 10.34
CA LYS A 74 1.85 -3.99 10.70
C LYS A 74 2.81 -3.06 9.96
N VAL A 75 2.42 -2.55 8.80
CA VAL A 75 3.18 -1.51 8.09
C VAL A 75 3.30 -0.24 8.94
N SER A 76 2.24 0.20 9.59
CA SER A 76 2.28 1.39 10.45
C SER A 76 3.17 1.20 11.68
N ILE A 77 3.23 -0.02 12.23
CA ILE A 77 4.12 -0.36 13.34
C ILE A 77 5.57 -0.27 12.89
N LEU A 78 5.88 -0.82 11.71
CA LEU A 78 7.22 -0.76 11.12
C LEU A 78 7.66 0.68 10.86
N VAL A 79 6.80 1.51 10.26
CA VAL A 79 7.09 2.94 10.04
C VAL A 79 7.35 3.65 11.38
N ALA A 80 6.50 3.43 12.38
CA ALA A 80 6.67 4.05 13.69
C ALA A 80 7.97 3.63 14.38
N MET A 81 8.39 2.38 14.24
CA MET A 81 9.66 1.87 14.73
C MET A 81 10.84 2.65 14.14
N TYR A 82 10.90 2.83 12.83
CA TYR A 82 11.97 3.55 12.16
C TYR A 82 11.92 5.07 12.38
N VAL A 83 10.75 5.66 12.52
CA VAL A 83 10.60 7.09 12.91
C VAL A 83 11.17 7.30 14.31
N ARG A 84 10.88 6.42 15.26
CA ARG A 84 11.40 6.51 16.62
C ARG A 84 12.93 6.27 16.68
N GLN A 85 13.43 5.37 15.84
CA GLN A 85 14.89 5.22 15.67
C GLN A 85 15.52 6.53 15.18
N ALA A 86 14.93 7.17 14.17
CA ALA A 86 15.43 8.44 13.64
C ALA A 86 15.42 9.58 14.67
N ARG A 87 14.51 9.52 15.65
CA ARG A 87 14.44 10.45 16.79
C ARG A 87 15.42 10.11 17.91
N GLY A 88 16.17 9.00 17.82
CA GLY A 88 17.04 8.53 18.89
C GLY A 88 16.31 7.92 20.10
N GLU A 89 15.04 7.57 19.93
CA GLU A 89 14.16 7.02 20.98
C GLU A 89 14.19 5.48 21.00
N MET A 90 14.79 4.84 20.00
CA MET A 90 14.80 3.40 19.82
C MET A 90 16.07 2.97 19.07
N ASP A 91 16.58 1.79 19.42
CA ASP A 91 17.63 1.11 18.71
C ASP A 91 17.05 -0.17 18.08
N VAL A 92 16.95 -0.23 16.75
CA VAL A 92 16.37 -1.38 16.02
C VAL A 92 17.26 -2.61 16.09
N ASP A 93 18.55 -2.45 16.36
CA ASP A 93 19.50 -3.55 16.52
C ASP A 93 19.52 -4.11 17.96
N GLN A 94 18.76 -3.48 18.87
CA GLN A 94 18.60 -3.97 20.23
C GLN A 94 18.04 -5.39 20.24
N SER A 95 18.78 -6.33 20.83
CA SER A 95 18.35 -7.71 21.01
C SER A 95 17.40 -7.84 22.21
N VAL A 96 16.33 -8.59 22.04
CA VAL A 96 15.34 -8.88 23.08
C VAL A 96 15.13 -10.39 23.21
N PRO A 97 15.02 -10.92 24.44
CA PRO A 97 14.77 -12.33 24.66
C PRO A 97 13.34 -12.71 24.24
N ILE A 98 13.20 -13.93 23.74
CA ILE A 98 11.90 -14.54 23.42
C ILE A 98 11.47 -15.37 24.62
N THR A 99 10.33 -15.02 25.23
CA THR A 99 9.86 -15.66 26.45
C THR A 99 8.50 -16.30 26.30
N ALA A 100 8.18 -17.22 27.20
CA ALA A 100 6.86 -17.85 27.25
C ALA A 100 5.73 -16.83 27.50
N ALA A 101 6.03 -15.71 28.18
CA ALA A 101 5.06 -14.65 28.44
C ALA A 101 4.60 -13.90 27.18
N ASP A 102 5.44 -13.88 26.13
CA ASP A 102 5.15 -13.22 24.86
C ASP A 102 4.29 -14.09 23.94
N ARG A 103 4.08 -15.38 24.27
CA ARG A 103 3.41 -16.33 23.39
C ARG A 103 1.97 -15.92 23.07
N VAL A 104 1.69 -15.91 21.79
CA VAL A 104 0.36 -15.66 21.24
C VAL A 104 0.15 -16.55 20.02
N GLY A 105 -1.08 -17.01 19.80
CA GLY A 105 -1.44 -17.88 18.68
C GLY A 105 -1.58 -17.13 17.34
N GLY A 106 -2.09 -17.86 16.36
CA GLY A 106 -2.30 -17.37 15.00
C GLY A 106 -1.06 -17.51 14.13
N SER A 107 -0.81 -16.53 13.23
CA SER A 107 0.28 -16.60 12.26
C SER A 107 1.66 -16.44 12.92
N GLY A 108 2.65 -17.08 12.33
CA GLY A 108 4.07 -16.93 12.68
C GLY A 108 4.68 -18.18 13.31
N TYR A 109 5.98 -18.09 13.62
CA TYR A 109 6.79 -19.23 14.09
C TYR A 109 7.37 -19.00 15.48
N LEU A 110 7.45 -17.77 15.99
CA LEU A 110 8.10 -17.47 17.27
C LEU A 110 7.45 -18.18 18.46
N THR A 111 6.16 -18.47 18.39
CA THR A 111 5.45 -19.25 19.43
C THR A 111 6.06 -20.65 19.69
N HIS A 112 6.87 -21.16 18.75
CA HIS A 112 7.55 -22.46 18.84
C HIS A 112 9.00 -22.37 19.35
N PHE A 113 9.52 -21.16 19.53
CA PHE A 113 10.90 -20.96 19.98
C PHE A 113 11.04 -21.26 21.49
N GLY A 114 12.27 -21.58 21.90
CA GLY A 114 12.59 -21.91 23.30
C GLY A 114 12.38 -20.71 24.23
N ASP A 115 11.96 -20.99 25.47
CA ASP A 115 11.70 -19.99 26.49
C ASP A 115 13.01 -19.46 27.06
N GLY A 116 13.26 -18.16 26.84
CA GLY A 116 14.43 -17.44 27.35
C GLY A 116 15.79 -17.87 26.78
N THR A 117 15.81 -18.84 25.86
CA THR A 117 17.05 -19.37 25.26
C THR A 117 17.37 -18.74 23.90
N SER A 118 16.43 -18.03 23.31
CA SER A 118 16.57 -17.32 22.04
C SER A 118 16.39 -15.83 22.24
N SER A 119 17.12 -15.04 21.46
CA SER A 119 16.95 -13.58 21.39
C SER A 119 17.00 -13.15 19.94
N LEU A 120 16.21 -12.14 19.57
CA LEU A 120 16.20 -11.52 18.25
C LEU A 120 16.32 -10.00 18.38
N SER A 121 16.89 -9.36 17.37
CA SER A 121 16.86 -7.90 17.28
C SER A 121 15.44 -7.41 16.97
N LEU A 122 15.15 -6.14 17.24
CA LEU A 122 13.87 -5.54 16.81
C LEU A 122 13.75 -5.56 15.29
N HIS A 123 14.88 -5.44 14.57
CA HIS A 123 14.97 -5.59 13.13
C HIS A 123 14.51 -6.99 12.68
N ASP A 124 15.03 -8.07 13.30
CA ASP A 124 14.66 -9.45 12.96
C ASP A 124 13.18 -9.74 13.29
N LEU A 125 12.68 -9.19 14.41
CA LEU A 125 11.26 -9.25 14.73
C LEU A 125 10.41 -8.55 13.66
N ALA A 126 10.87 -7.43 13.11
CA ALA A 126 10.17 -6.73 12.05
C ALA A 126 10.14 -7.54 10.73
N ILE A 127 11.22 -8.26 10.40
CA ILE A 127 11.23 -9.21 9.27
C ILE A 127 10.15 -10.26 9.45
N LEU A 128 10.07 -10.91 10.61
CA LEU A 128 9.05 -11.92 10.89
C LEU A 128 7.63 -11.33 10.91
N MET A 129 7.46 -10.13 11.47
CA MET A 129 6.19 -9.41 11.47
C MET A 129 5.66 -9.18 10.06
N ILE A 130 6.52 -8.81 9.13
CA ILE A 130 6.12 -8.48 7.75
C ILE A 130 5.98 -9.74 6.89
N THR A 131 7.00 -10.61 6.85
CA THR A 131 7.09 -11.71 5.89
C THR A 131 6.12 -12.85 6.17
N VAL A 132 6.11 -13.33 7.41
CA VAL A 132 5.24 -14.44 7.84
C VAL A 132 4.09 -13.98 8.74
N SER A 133 3.94 -12.65 8.84
CA SER A 133 2.88 -12.05 9.65
C SER A 133 2.88 -12.51 11.11
N ASP A 134 4.06 -12.76 11.71
CA ASP A 134 4.19 -13.30 13.06
C ASP A 134 3.52 -12.40 14.11
N ASN A 135 2.53 -12.95 14.81
CA ASN A 135 1.74 -12.19 15.79
C ASN A 135 2.52 -11.96 17.09
N MET A 136 3.37 -12.92 17.48
CA MET A 136 4.22 -12.77 18.66
C MET A 136 5.26 -11.68 18.43
N ALA A 137 5.99 -11.71 17.30
CA ALA A 137 6.90 -10.63 16.89
C ALA A 137 6.19 -9.27 16.86
N THR A 138 4.97 -9.25 16.30
CA THR A 138 4.17 -8.01 16.25
C THR A 138 3.87 -7.47 17.63
N ASN A 139 3.39 -8.30 18.57
CA ASN A 139 3.05 -7.86 19.91
C ASN A 139 4.28 -7.41 20.71
N MET A 140 5.41 -8.10 20.54
CA MET A 140 6.71 -7.69 21.12
C MET A 140 7.16 -6.32 20.60
N LEU A 141 6.97 -6.05 19.29
CA LEU A 141 7.27 -4.74 18.69
C LEU A 141 6.29 -3.66 19.18
N ILE A 142 4.99 -3.96 19.28
CA ILE A 142 4.00 -3.03 19.84
C ILE A 142 4.38 -2.61 21.28
N ASP A 143 4.88 -3.54 22.09
CA ASP A 143 5.30 -3.25 23.47
C ASP A 143 6.51 -2.30 23.52
N ARG A 144 7.40 -2.35 22.52
CA ARG A 144 8.58 -1.49 22.43
C ARG A 144 8.27 -0.13 21.78
N VAL A 145 7.51 -0.15 20.69
CA VAL A 145 7.13 1.08 19.97
C VAL A 145 6.08 1.89 20.75
N GLY A 146 5.17 1.20 21.42
CA GLY A 146 4.00 1.81 22.06
C GLY A 146 2.83 1.98 21.08
N MET A 147 1.69 1.44 21.45
CA MET A 147 0.49 1.46 20.60
C MET A 147 0.01 2.89 20.30
N GLU A 148 0.06 3.77 21.31
CA GLU A 148 -0.30 5.17 21.19
C GLU A 148 0.67 5.94 20.29
N ASN A 149 1.98 5.62 20.34
CA ASN A 149 2.98 6.23 19.48
C ASN A 149 2.75 5.89 18.01
N VAL A 150 2.35 4.65 17.68
CA VAL A 150 2.02 4.28 16.29
C VAL A 150 0.90 5.17 15.77
N THR A 151 -0.19 5.32 16.52
CA THR A 151 -1.34 6.15 16.13
C THR A 151 -0.97 7.64 16.06
N ALA A 152 -0.17 8.14 17.01
CA ALA A 152 0.29 9.53 17.03
C ALA A 152 1.19 9.85 15.82
N ILE A 153 2.16 8.98 15.52
CA ILE A 153 3.05 9.14 14.36
C ILE A 153 2.25 9.12 13.05
N MET A 154 1.26 8.24 12.90
CA MET A 154 0.39 8.27 11.73
C MET A 154 -0.37 9.60 11.61
N ALA A 155 -0.86 10.14 12.72
CA ALA A 155 -1.54 11.45 12.73
C ALA A 155 -0.57 12.60 12.38
N GLU A 156 0.66 12.60 12.91
CA GLU A 156 1.72 13.57 12.57
C GLU A 156 2.07 13.51 11.06
N LEU A 157 2.01 12.33 10.47
CA LEU A 157 2.18 12.15 9.02
C LEU A 157 0.95 12.59 8.20
N GLY A 158 -0.11 13.11 8.81
CA GLY A 158 -1.34 13.49 8.13
C GLY A 158 -2.25 12.31 7.77
N LEU A 159 -2.08 11.16 8.44
CA LEU A 159 -2.81 9.90 8.20
C LEU A 159 -3.63 9.47 9.44
N PRO A 160 -4.52 10.33 9.99
CA PRO A 160 -5.17 10.12 11.29
C PRO A 160 -6.16 8.96 11.31
N ASN A 161 -6.55 8.42 10.14
CA ASN A 161 -7.44 7.26 10.07
C ASN A 161 -6.69 5.92 10.16
N ILE A 162 -5.35 5.91 10.12
CA ILE A 162 -4.55 4.73 10.43
C ILE A 162 -4.38 4.66 11.95
N LYS A 163 -5.05 3.71 12.59
CA LYS A 163 -5.11 3.60 14.05
C LYS A 163 -4.77 2.19 14.50
N LEU A 164 -3.78 2.07 15.39
CA LEU A 164 -3.48 0.85 16.12
C LEU A 164 -4.19 0.91 17.47
N GLN A 165 -5.25 0.12 17.67
CA GLN A 165 -6.10 0.17 18.86
C GLN A 165 -6.04 -1.11 19.71
N ARG A 166 -5.46 -2.18 19.19
CA ARG A 166 -5.29 -3.44 19.93
C ARG A 166 -4.06 -4.22 19.44
N LYS A 167 -3.51 -5.03 20.33
CA LYS A 167 -2.55 -6.07 19.98
C LYS A 167 -3.20 -7.18 19.14
N MET A 168 -2.36 -8.00 18.52
CA MET A 168 -2.81 -9.17 17.76
C MET A 168 -3.48 -10.19 18.69
N ILE A 169 -4.48 -10.90 18.16
CA ILE A 169 -5.21 -11.99 18.86
C ILE A 169 -5.87 -11.53 20.18
N ARG A 170 -6.39 -10.31 20.22
CA ARG A 170 -7.18 -9.77 21.33
C ARG A 170 -8.65 -9.63 20.93
N GLN A 171 -9.33 -10.79 20.80
CA GLN A 171 -10.74 -10.85 20.34
C GLN A 171 -11.70 -10.11 21.26
N GLU A 172 -11.43 -10.06 22.57
CA GLU A 172 -12.20 -9.29 23.54
C GLU A 172 -12.17 -7.77 23.28
N GLN A 173 -11.07 -7.25 22.71
CA GLN A 173 -10.98 -5.86 22.29
C GLN A 173 -11.79 -5.59 21.02
N SER A 174 -11.69 -6.51 20.06
CA SER A 174 -12.50 -6.53 18.85
C SER A 174 -14.00 -6.48 19.16
N ALA A 175 -14.46 -7.33 20.08
CA ALA A 175 -15.85 -7.38 20.52
C ALA A 175 -16.33 -6.06 21.18
N ARG A 176 -15.42 -5.26 21.72
CA ARG A 176 -15.69 -3.93 22.27
C ARG A 176 -15.60 -2.81 21.23
N GLY A 177 -15.34 -3.14 19.96
CA GLY A 177 -15.14 -2.17 18.88
C GLY A 177 -13.74 -1.58 18.77
N ASN A 178 -12.78 -2.04 19.57
CA ASN A 178 -11.38 -1.62 19.47
C ASN A 178 -10.68 -2.40 18.36
N GLU A 179 -10.82 -1.95 17.13
CA GLU A 179 -10.17 -2.54 15.96
C GLU A 179 -9.00 -1.70 15.45
N ASN A 180 -8.06 -2.35 14.78
CA ASN A 180 -7.00 -1.67 14.04
C ASN A 180 -7.60 -1.20 12.72
N LEU A 181 -7.53 0.08 12.44
CA LEU A 181 -8.30 0.74 11.40
C LEU A 181 -7.42 1.46 10.39
N ALA A 182 -7.90 1.57 9.16
CA ALA A 182 -7.40 2.51 8.15
C ALA A 182 -8.48 2.79 7.09
N THR A 183 -8.23 3.83 6.29
CA THR A 183 -8.95 4.05 5.02
C THR A 183 -8.04 3.62 3.85
N PRO A 184 -8.59 3.15 2.71
CA PRO A 184 -7.80 2.84 1.52
C PRO A 184 -6.93 4.02 1.07
N ALA A 185 -7.48 5.24 1.06
CA ALA A 185 -6.75 6.44 0.66
C ALA A 185 -5.48 6.65 1.51
N GLN A 186 -5.59 6.60 2.84
CA GLN A 186 -4.44 6.84 3.71
C GLN A 186 -3.45 5.68 3.70
N ALA A 187 -3.91 4.46 3.55
CA ALA A 187 -3.02 3.29 3.40
C ALA A 187 -2.20 3.38 2.10
N ALA A 188 -2.82 3.72 0.97
CA ALA A 188 -2.12 3.92 -0.30
C ALA A 188 -1.14 5.11 -0.22
N GLN A 189 -1.54 6.22 0.43
CA GLN A 189 -0.65 7.36 0.68
C GLN A 189 0.59 6.96 1.51
N LEU A 190 0.41 6.18 2.57
CA LEU A 190 1.53 5.69 3.38
C LEU A 190 2.49 4.86 2.52
N MET A 191 1.97 3.95 1.71
CA MET A 191 2.78 3.10 0.83
C MET A 191 3.53 3.93 -0.24
N ALA A 192 2.89 4.94 -0.82
CA ALA A 192 3.54 5.86 -1.75
C ALA A 192 4.68 6.65 -1.09
N ARG A 193 4.48 7.16 0.12
CA ARG A 193 5.51 7.87 0.89
C ARG A 193 6.66 6.96 1.32
N ILE A 194 6.37 5.68 1.63
CA ILE A 194 7.41 4.67 1.89
C ILE A 194 8.30 4.52 0.65
N LEU A 195 7.74 4.38 -0.55
CA LEU A 195 8.55 4.24 -1.77
C LEU A 195 9.37 5.50 -2.05
N ALA A 196 8.77 6.67 -1.90
CA ALA A 196 9.43 7.96 -2.15
C ALA A 196 10.44 8.35 -1.06
N CYS A 197 10.52 7.61 0.05
CA CYS A 197 11.24 8.01 1.27
C CYS A 197 10.83 9.41 1.78
N ASP A 198 9.55 9.76 1.62
CA ASP A 198 8.96 10.99 2.18
C ASP A 198 8.45 10.74 3.61
N LEU A 199 9.36 10.39 4.50
CA LEU A 199 9.13 10.09 5.91
C LEU A 199 10.19 10.77 6.78
N PRO A 200 9.93 11.11 8.06
CA PRO A 200 10.86 11.81 8.93
C PRO A 200 11.98 10.89 9.43
N MET A 201 12.78 10.36 8.51
CA MET A 201 13.94 9.51 8.75
C MET A 201 14.98 9.71 7.64
N SER A 202 16.21 9.20 7.83
CA SER A 202 17.23 9.23 6.78
C SER A 202 16.83 8.32 5.60
N THR A 203 17.38 8.62 4.42
CA THR A 203 17.18 7.77 3.23
C THR A 203 17.65 6.34 3.47
N ASP A 204 18.75 6.14 4.21
CA ASP A 204 19.26 4.79 4.51
C ASP A 204 18.32 4.02 5.44
N ALA A 205 17.77 4.67 6.47
CA ALA A 205 16.77 4.06 7.35
C ALA A 205 15.48 3.71 6.57
N CYS A 206 15.06 4.59 5.67
CA CYS A 206 13.92 4.34 4.80
C CYS A 206 14.16 3.13 3.87
N ARG A 207 15.34 3.04 3.25
CA ARG A 207 15.71 1.90 2.40
C ARG A 207 15.75 0.59 3.19
N ALA A 208 16.36 0.59 4.38
CA ALA A 208 16.36 -0.58 5.25
C ALA A 208 14.94 -1.04 5.60
N MET A 209 14.03 -0.11 5.88
CA MET A 209 12.61 -0.40 6.09
C MET A 209 11.93 -0.95 4.81
N GLN A 210 12.19 -0.35 3.64
CA GLN A 210 11.68 -0.84 2.37
C GLN A 210 12.16 -2.26 2.08
N ASP A 211 13.43 -2.58 2.37
CA ASP A 211 14.01 -3.89 2.14
C ASP A 211 13.31 -4.97 2.96
N ILE A 212 12.88 -4.68 4.19
CA ILE A 212 12.04 -5.59 4.98
C ILE A 212 10.70 -5.85 4.27
N ILE A 213 10.02 -4.80 3.80
CA ILE A 213 8.71 -4.94 3.17
C ILE A 213 8.80 -5.64 1.80
N ALA A 214 9.95 -5.49 1.12
CA ALA A 214 10.21 -6.06 -0.19
C ALA A 214 10.72 -7.51 -0.16
N ILE A 215 11.01 -8.10 1.01
CA ILE A 215 11.32 -9.53 1.11
C ILE A 215 10.17 -10.32 0.48
N PRO A 216 10.42 -11.19 -0.52
CA PRO A 216 9.35 -11.92 -1.21
C PRO A 216 8.49 -12.74 -0.25
N HIS A 217 7.20 -12.52 -0.29
CA HIS A 217 6.21 -13.27 0.46
C HIS A 217 4.86 -13.26 -0.28
N GLU A 218 3.98 -14.19 0.04
CA GLU A 218 2.70 -14.33 -0.62
C GLU A 218 1.81 -13.10 -0.47
N GLY A 219 1.17 -12.71 -1.58
CA GLY A 219 0.22 -11.62 -1.60
C GLY A 219 -0.25 -11.26 -3.01
N PRO A 220 -1.43 -10.63 -3.14
CA PRO A 220 -2.09 -10.43 -4.42
C PRO A 220 -1.32 -9.47 -5.34
N ILE A 221 -0.60 -8.49 -4.78
CA ILE A 221 0.15 -7.52 -5.58
C ILE A 221 1.37 -8.19 -6.20
N GLN A 222 2.11 -9.00 -5.40
CA GLN A 222 3.24 -9.77 -5.91
C GLN A 222 2.78 -10.79 -6.97
N ALA A 223 1.65 -11.47 -6.73
CA ALA A 223 1.10 -12.46 -7.66
C ALA A 223 0.65 -11.83 -8.99
N ALA A 224 0.15 -10.60 -8.95
CA ALA A 224 -0.30 -9.86 -10.13
C ALA A 224 0.82 -9.12 -10.88
N THR A 225 2.02 -9.03 -10.30
CA THR A 225 3.12 -8.25 -10.84
C THR A 225 4.22 -9.18 -11.37
N PRO A 226 4.24 -9.46 -12.69
CA PRO A 226 5.22 -10.37 -13.28
C PRO A 226 6.61 -9.73 -13.42
N GLY A 227 7.63 -10.58 -13.49
CA GLY A 227 9.00 -10.18 -13.79
C GLY A 227 9.76 -9.61 -12.60
N PRO A 228 10.80 -8.82 -12.86
CA PRO A 228 11.73 -8.34 -11.83
C PRO A 228 11.24 -7.06 -11.10
N VAL A 229 9.96 -6.74 -11.17
CA VAL A 229 9.41 -5.55 -10.50
C VAL A 229 9.47 -5.74 -8.98
N ARG A 230 10.10 -4.79 -8.29
CA ARG A 230 10.15 -4.78 -6.83
C ARG A 230 8.77 -4.45 -6.27
N VAL A 231 8.26 -5.32 -5.42
CA VAL A 231 6.96 -5.14 -4.77
C VAL A 231 7.16 -5.00 -3.27
N LEU A 232 6.58 -3.97 -2.69
CA LEU A 232 6.45 -3.79 -1.26
C LEU A 232 4.99 -4.06 -0.91
N GLN A 233 4.69 -5.07 -0.09
CA GLN A 233 3.30 -5.38 0.24
C GLN A 233 3.12 -5.88 1.67
N LYS A 234 1.90 -5.75 2.18
CA LYS A 234 1.44 -6.43 3.37
C LYS A 234 -0.04 -6.74 3.28
N THR A 235 -0.39 -7.98 3.51
CA THR A 235 -1.78 -8.44 3.57
C THR A 235 -2.31 -8.47 5.00
N GLY A 236 -3.62 -8.34 5.14
CA GLY A 236 -4.34 -8.50 6.40
C GLY A 236 -5.56 -9.41 6.24
N SER A 237 -5.78 -10.26 7.24
CA SER A 237 -6.88 -11.22 7.28
C SER A 237 -7.40 -11.36 8.70
N ILE A 238 -8.69 -11.17 8.86
CA ILE A 238 -9.50 -11.61 10.01
C ILE A 238 -10.83 -12.14 9.47
N ALA A 239 -11.67 -12.70 10.32
CA ALA A 239 -12.98 -13.23 9.89
C ALA A 239 -13.81 -12.12 9.22
N GLY A 240 -14.29 -12.37 8.01
CA GLY A 240 -15.08 -11.44 7.20
C GLY A 240 -14.31 -10.24 6.62
N VAL A 241 -12.98 -10.19 6.76
CA VAL A 241 -12.15 -9.05 6.30
C VAL A 241 -10.91 -9.55 5.56
N ARG A 242 -10.62 -8.91 4.43
CA ARG A 242 -9.35 -9.03 3.70
C ARG A 242 -8.86 -7.65 3.31
N THR A 243 -7.55 -7.44 3.45
CA THR A 243 -6.91 -6.19 3.09
C THR A 243 -5.55 -6.44 2.44
N SER A 244 -5.14 -5.54 1.57
CA SER A 244 -3.79 -5.55 0.97
C SER A 244 -3.33 -4.12 0.77
N TRP A 245 -2.14 -3.79 1.27
CA TRP A 245 -1.45 -2.52 1.03
C TRP A 245 -0.16 -2.81 0.28
N GLY A 246 0.15 -2.02 -0.72
CA GLY A 246 1.43 -2.19 -1.39
C GLY A 246 1.77 -1.14 -2.42
N VAL A 247 2.97 -1.34 -2.95
CA VAL A 247 3.57 -0.58 -4.04
C VAL A 247 4.18 -1.56 -5.01
N ALA A 248 3.99 -1.32 -6.30
CA ALA A 248 4.80 -1.90 -7.36
C ALA A 248 5.74 -0.81 -7.89
N ASP A 249 7.04 -1.01 -7.68
CA ASP A 249 8.10 -0.12 -8.16
C ASP A 249 8.37 -0.39 -9.64
N LEU A 250 7.34 -0.13 -10.44
CA LEU A 250 7.38 -0.35 -11.87
C LEU A 250 8.18 0.78 -12.53
N GLU A 251 9.24 0.42 -13.25
CA GLU A 251 10.09 1.38 -13.95
C GLU A 251 9.26 2.32 -14.85
N GLY A 252 9.50 3.61 -14.72
CA GLY A 252 8.79 4.68 -15.42
C GLY A 252 7.36 4.95 -14.95
N ARG A 253 6.73 4.05 -14.15
CA ARG A 253 5.36 4.28 -13.65
C ARG A 253 5.07 3.54 -12.34
N PRO A 254 5.80 3.83 -11.25
CA PRO A 254 5.51 3.24 -9.95
C PRO A 254 4.14 3.66 -9.46
N TYR A 255 3.46 2.74 -8.77
CA TYR A 255 2.13 3.00 -8.23
C TYR A 255 1.94 2.35 -6.87
N ALA A 256 1.16 3.00 -6.01
CA ALA A 256 0.73 2.44 -4.73
C ALA A 256 -0.74 2.06 -4.79
N LEU A 257 -1.13 1.01 -4.07
CA LEU A 257 -2.52 0.62 -3.95
C LEU A 257 -2.83 0.09 -2.54
N ALA A 258 -4.07 0.32 -2.12
CA ALA A 258 -4.66 -0.30 -0.95
C ALA A 258 -6.08 -0.76 -1.28
N VAL A 259 -6.35 -2.03 -1.00
CA VAL A 259 -7.66 -2.65 -1.22
C VAL A 259 -8.11 -3.29 0.07
N MET A 260 -9.35 -3.04 0.46
CA MET A 260 -9.94 -3.47 1.71
C MET A 260 -11.36 -3.95 1.48
N GLY A 261 -11.69 -5.13 1.99
CA GLY A 261 -13.05 -5.67 1.92
C GLY A 261 -13.52 -6.22 3.26
N ASN A 262 -14.82 -6.05 3.54
CA ASN A 262 -15.49 -6.61 4.70
C ASN A 262 -16.93 -7.02 4.36
N TYR A 263 -17.60 -7.70 5.30
CA TYR A 263 -18.97 -8.24 5.18
C TYR A 263 -19.17 -9.30 4.07
N GLY A 264 -18.12 -9.71 3.37
CA GLY A 264 -18.19 -10.73 2.34
C GLY A 264 -17.50 -12.03 2.76
N GLU A 265 -17.60 -13.04 1.90
CA GLU A 265 -16.85 -14.26 2.04
C GLU A 265 -15.37 -13.99 1.74
N THR A 266 -14.51 -14.55 2.60
CA THR A 266 -13.09 -14.18 2.60
C THR A 266 -12.35 -14.55 1.31
N ASN A 267 -12.74 -15.66 0.66
CA ASN A 267 -12.13 -16.06 -0.61
C ASN A 267 -12.56 -15.14 -1.75
N GLU A 268 -13.85 -14.79 -1.83
CA GLU A 268 -14.38 -13.87 -2.84
C GLU A 268 -13.71 -12.50 -2.75
N ILE A 269 -13.57 -11.94 -1.53
CA ILE A 269 -12.84 -10.68 -1.33
C ILE A 269 -11.38 -10.82 -1.78
N SER A 270 -10.73 -11.96 -1.51
CA SER A 270 -9.32 -12.18 -1.90
C SER A 270 -9.15 -12.22 -3.41
N ASP A 271 -10.07 -12.87 -4.13
CA ASP A 271 -10.07 -12.95 -5.59
C ASP A 271 -10.24 -11.57 -6.21
N GLU A 272 -11.13 -10.74 -5.66
CA GLU A 272 -11.34 -9.37 -6.15
C GLU A 272 -10.15 -8.44 -5.83
N ILE A 273 -9.49 -8.61 -4.68
CA ILE A 273 -8.23 -7.90 -4.41
C ILE A 273 -7.18 -8.26 -5.46
N GLN A 274 -7.08 -9.51 -5.85
CA GLN A 274 -6.16 -9.94 -6.90
C GLN A 274 -6.53 -9.37 -8.27
N ARG A 275 -7.83 -9.28 -8.60
CA ARG A 275 -8.32 -8.62 -9.83
C ARG A 275 -7.92 -7.15 -9.86
N VAL A 276 -8.11 -6.41 -8.76
CA VAL A 276 -7.69 -5.00 -8.64
C VAL A 276 -6.18 -4.86 -8.85
N ALA A 277 -5.38 -5.74 -8.24
CA ALA A 277 -3.93 -5.72 -8.40
C ALA A 277 -3.51 -5.99 -9.86
N ALA A 278 -4.13 -6.97 -10.52
CA ALA A 278 -3.88 -7.31 -11.92
C ALA A 278 -4.30 -6.18 -12.87
N LEU A 279 -5.46 -5.57 -12.64
CA LEU A 279 -5.95 -4.42 -13.40
C LEU A 279 -5.01 -3.21 -13.25
N SER A 280 -4.52 -2.96 -12.04
CA SER A 280 -3.57 -1.88 -11.77
C SER A 280 -2.25 -2.12 -12.52
N TYR A 281 -1.67 -3.31 -12.42
CA TYR A 281 -0.47 -3.64 -13.19
C TYR A 281 -0.69 -3.50 -14.71
N TRP A 282 -1.81 -3.97 -15.22
CA TRP A 282 -2.19 -3.83 -16.62
C TRP A 282 -2.26 -2.36 -17.05
N TYR A 283 -2.86 -1.49 -16.24
CA TYR A 283 -2.97 -0.06 -16.51
C TYR A 283 -1.60 0.62 -16.52
N PHE A 284 -0.84 0.49 -15.45
CA PHE A 284 0.44 1.18 -15.29
C PHE A 284 1.52 0.66 -16.23
N SER A 285 1.56 -0.64 -16.51
CA SER A 285 2.51 -1.21 -17.48
C SER A 285 2.30 -0.71 -18.91
N ARG A 286 1.08 -0.31 -19.27
CA ARG A 286 0.80 0.35 -20.54
C ARG A 286 1.30 1.76 -20.58
N LEU A 287 1.18 2.49 -19.49
CA LEU A 287 1.64 3.86 -19.39
C LEU A 287 3.16 3.95 -19.31
N ALA A 288 3.82 3.01 -18.63
CA ALA A 288 5.26 2.99 -18.43
C ALA A 288 6.05 3.05 -19.75
N GLY A 289 5.69 2.20 -20.72
CA GLY A 289 6.35 2.11 -22.03
C GLY A 289 5.64 2.89 -23.15
N ALA A 290 4.76 3.84 -22.85
CA ALA A 290 4.00 4.53 -23.88
C ALA A 290 4.65 5.86 -24.30
N THR A 291 4.75 6.06 -25.62
CA THR A 291 4.97 7.39 -26.21
C THR A 291 3.71 8.23 -26.03
N ASP A 292 3.78 9.47 -26.46
CA ASP A 292 2.66 10.41 -26.44
C ASP A 292 1.44 9.93 -27.23
N TYR A 293 1.68 9.13 -28.26
CA TYR A 293 0.62 8.56 -29.10
C TYR A 293 0.25 7.12 -28.74
N GLY A 294 0.73 6.59 -27.62
CA GLY A 294 0.44 5.24 -27.13
C GLY A 294 1.30 4.13 -27.77
N THR A 295 2.26 4.48 -28.62
CA THR A 295 3.22 3.50 -29.17
C THR A 295 4.13 3.01 -28.04
N ARG A 296 4.29 1.71 -27.90
CA ARG A 296 5.14 1.10 -26.89
C ARG A 296 6.59 1.07 -27.32
N VAL A 297 7.47 1.58 -26.48
CA VAL A 297 8.91 1.53 -26.61
C VAL A 297 9.55 1.14 -25.27
N PRO A 298 10.80 0.62 -25.27
CA PRO A 298 11.52 0.38 -24.02
C PRO A 298 11.62 1.64 -23.16
N VAL A 299 11.40 1.51 -21.83
CA VAL A 299 11.39 2.64 -20.91
C VAL A 299 12.71 3.39 -20.90
N GLU A 300 13.83 2.66 -20.98
CA GLU A 300 15.19 3.23 -21.02
C GLU A 300 15.42 4.14 -22.24
N LEU A 301 14.72 3.86 -23.34
CA LEU A 301 14.78 4.72 -24.53
C LEU A 301 13.96 6.00 -24.34
N LEU A 302 12.78 5.90 -23.71
CA LEU A 302 11.96 7.05 -23.38
C LEU A 302 12.69 8.01 -22.43
N ASP A 303 13.33 7.51 -21.39
CA ASP A 303 14.06 8.30 -20.41
C ASP A 303 15.25 9.04 -21.05
N ARG A 304 15.98 8.40 -21.97
CA ARG A 304 17.08 9.03 -22.71
C ARG A 304 16.60 10.20 -23.59
N ILE A 305 15.36 10.14 -24.05
CA ILE A 305 14.79 11.18 -24.92
C ILE A 305 14.20 12.32 -24.09
N ARG A 306 13.52 12.02 -22.99
CA ARG A 306 12.89 13.01 -22.10
C ARG A 306 13.91 13.83 -21.29
N ASN A 307 15.08 13.26 -20.99
CA ASN A 307 16.16 13.91 -20.23
C ASN A 307 17.16 14.70 -21.09
N ARG A 308 16.89 14.85 -22.39
CA ARG A 308 17.63 15.73 -23.33
C ARG A 308 16.85 17.02 -23.57
#